data_f23fe9981829f55eaf742a2baf4381f0
#
_entry.id   f23fe9981829f55eaf742a2baf4381f0
#
_cell.length_a   1.000
_cell.length_b   1.000
_cell.length_c   1.000
_cell.angle_alpha   90.00
_cell.angle_beta   90.00
_cell.angle_gamma   90.00
#
_symmetry.space_group_name_H-M   'P 1'
#
loop_
_entity.id
_entity.type
_entity.pdbx_description
1 polymer ?
#
loop_
_entity_poly.entity_id
_entity_poly.type
_entity_poly.pdbx_seq_one_letter_code
_entity_poly.pdbx_strand_id
1 'polypeptide(L)'
;MKFKSLLFVGALLLAAQGMAQTPSNNGDKPMVPLTYSPQQARVPIWLDLSVGANYADCYDVGTVPFKYMGGGNNIDMGVDIEWGKCHLRPAMRTFNNTLKNPDGVAQDFDLSAEFLYRVYDSKSNRLHLWAGATLDGFIDVKNIPSLQNASTCLSIFGNFGATGLLQYDFAFNSAKTHPWLTTYFKLNVPLYGLANRPSFAYLGNPTINQEITEALFGSKETFGKFIPGLNTDLGLYLNLRNGNRIGLTYRWDYLTTGKKGTYRYDNAIHSFNLSFMFRIN
;
A
#
# COMPACT_ATOMS: atom_id res chain seq x y z
N MET A 1 5.89 20.48 12.15
CA MET A 1 4.89 20.20 11.09
C MET A 1 4.05 18.97 11.46
N LYS A 2 3.17 19.05 12.47
CA LYS A 2 2.43 17.86 13.00
C LYS A 2 0.92 17.86 12.73
N PHE A 3 0.38 18.75 11.88
CA PHE A 3 -1.07 18.97 11.83
C PHE A 3 -1.78 18.61 10.51
N LYS A 4 -1.06 18.26 9.45
CA LYS A 4 -1.70 17.98 8.13
C LYS A 4 -2.10 16.53 7.91
N SER A 5 -1.55 15.58 8.64
CA SER A 5 -1.93 14.16 8.53
C SER A 5 -3.28 13.82 9.16
N LEU A 6 -3.72 14.63 10.13
CA LEU A 6 -5.01 14.37 10.81
C LEU A 6 -6.23 14.78 9.96
N LEU A 7 -6.06 15.71 9.03
CA LEU A 7 -7.15 16.21 8.19
C LEU A 7 -7.59 15.20 7.13
N PHE A 8 -6.68 14.35 6.65
CA PHE A 8 -6.99 13.34 5.63
C PHE A 8 -7.76 12.15 6.22
N VAL A 9 -7.43 11.74 7.44
CA VAL A 9 -8.17 10.70 8.18
C VAL A 9 -9.58 11.16 8.53
N GLY A 10 -9.75 12.44 8.87
CA GLY A 10 -11.05 13.04 9.14
C GLY A 10 -11.98 13.07 7.92
N ALA A 11 -11.43 13.31 6.73
CA ALA A 11 -12.21 13.34 5.48
C ALA A 11 -12.71 11.96 5.06
N LEU A 12 -11.93 10.90 5.29
CA LEU A 12 -12.34 9.52 5.02
C LEU A 12 -13.43 9.04 6.00
N LEU A 13 -13.35 9.44 7.26
CA LEU A 13 -14.37 9.11 8.28
C LEU A 13 -15.70 9.86 8.04
N LEU A 14 -15.64 11.10 7.54
CA LEU A 14 -16.84 11.87 7.18
C LEU A 14 -17.54 11.31 5.93
N ALA A 15 -16.80 10.79 4.96
CA ALA A 15 -17.38 10.12 3.80
C ALA A 15 -18.10 8.81 4.17
N ALA A 16 -17.63 8.10 5.18
CA ALA A 16 -18.27 6.87 5.68
C ALA A 16 -19.57 7.16 6.47
N GLN A 17 -19.68 8.32 7.13
CA GLN A 17 -20.88 8.70 7.87
C GLN A 17 -22.03 9.17 6.99
N GLY A 18 -21.75 9.65 5.78
CA GLY A 18 -22.78 10.10 4.82
C GLY A 18 -23.63 8.99 4.22
N MET A 19 -23.28 7.72 4.41
CA MET A 19 -24.04 6.57 3.87
C MET A 19 -24.97 5.90 4.87
N ALA A 20 -25.03 6.36 6.12
CA ALA A 20 -25.96 5.85 7.13
C ALA A 20 -27.18 6.79 7.25
N GLN A 21 -28.02 6.82 6.21
CA GLN A 21 -29.34 7.45 6.36
C GLN A 21 -30.27 6.53 7.12
N THR A 22 -30.60 6.92 8.35
CA THR A 22 -31.71 6.37 9.14
C THR A 22 -33.04 6.63 8.42
N PRO A 23 -33.90 5.63 8.22
CA PRO A 23 -35.21 5.86 7.65
C PRO A 23 -36.06 6.65 8.65
N SER A 24 -36.59 7.78 8.19
CA SER A 24 -37.57 8.60 8.89
C SER A 24 -38.86 7.80 9.12
N ASN A 25 -39.26 7.74 10.37
CA ASN A 25 -40.48 7.10 10.83
C ASN A 25 -41.67 8.05 10.55
N ASN A 26 -42.44 7.82 9.52
CA ASN A 26 -43.72 8.50 9.30
C ASN A 26 -44.84 7.47 9.15
N GLY A 27 -45.67 7.45 10.19
CA GLY A 27 -47.14 7.24 10.24
C GLY A 27 -47.77 6.15 9.39
N ASP A 28 -48.38 5.21 10.10
CA ASP A 28 -49.56 4.39 9.77
C ASP A 28 -49.95 4.25 8.31
N LYS A 29 -49.50 3.17 7.69
CA LYS A 29 -50.14 2.52 6.52
C LYS A 29 -50.37 1.05 6.83
N PRO A 30 -51.53 0.46 6.31
CA PRO A 30 -51.86 -0.91 6.61
C PRO A 30 -50.77 -1.87 6.14
N MET A 31 -50.44 -2.87 6.97
CA MET A 31 -49.49 -3.91 6.67
C MET A 31 -49.80 -4.63 5.38
N VAL A 32 -49.09 -4.27 4.32
CA VAL A 32 -48.95 -5.14 3.15
C VAL A 32 -47.99 -6.26 3.59
N PRO A 33 -48.34 -7.55 3.31
CA PRO A 33 -47.39 -8.62 3.64
C PRO A 33 -46.06 -8.33 2.98
N LEU A 34 -45.03 -8.21 3.79
CA LEU A 34 -43.65 -8.02 3.33
C LEU A 34 -43.26 -9.23 2.49
N THR A 35 -43.45 -9.13 1.17
CA THR A 35 -42.80 -10.00 0.23
C THR A 35 -41.29 -9.85 0.52
N TYR A 36 -40.68 -10.89 1.05
CA TYR A 36 -39.28 -10.98 1.35
C TYR A 36 -38.50 -10.75 0.04
N SER A 37 -38.18 -9.52 -0.25
CA SER A 37 -37.24 -9.20 -1.32
C SER A 37 -35.88 -9.82 -0.88
N PRO A 38 -35.30 -10.72 -1.66
CA PRO A 38 -34.00 -11.28 -1.29
C PRO A 38 -33.08 -10.09 -1.05
N GLN A 39 -32.58 -9.95 0.19
CA GLN A 39 -31.62 -8.92 0.54
C GLN A 39 -30.50 -9.04 -0.47
N GLN A 40 -30.33 -8.05 -1.32
CA GLN A 40 -29.18 -7.96 -2.20
C GLN A 40 -27.97 -8.13 -1.29
N ALA A 41 -27.21 -9.19 -1.51
CA ALA A 41 -26.03 -9.47 -0.71
C ALA A 41 -25.13 -8.23 -0.76
N ARG A 42 -24.99 -7.55 0.37
CA ARG A 42 -24.18 -6.33 0.44
C ARG A 42 -22.75 -6.68 0.04
N VAL A 43 -22.15 -5.83 -0.77
CA VAL A 43 -20.75 -5.96 -1.17
C VAL A 43 -19.90 -5.89 0.10
N PRO A 44 -19.13 -6.92 0.45
CA PRO A 44 -18.29 -6.88 1.64
C PRO A 44 -17.17 -5.84 1.47
N ILE A 45 -17.09 -4.94 2.44
CA ILE A 45 -16.10 -3.87 2.51
C ILE A 45 -15.38 -3.97 3.85
N TRP A 46 -14.06 -3.96 3.82
CA TRP A 46 -13.23 -3.93 5.03
C TRP A 46 -12.35 -2.69 5.03
N LEU A 47 -12.20 -2.09 6.19
CA LEU A 47 -11.13 -1.14 6.49
C LEU A 47 -9.96 -1.92 7.07
N ASP A 48 -8.83 -1.89 6.40
CA ASP A 48 -7.57 -2.52 6.82
C ASP A 48 -6.68 -1.46 7.49
N LEU A 49 -6.27 -1.76 8.72
CA LEU A 49 -5.31 -0.96 9.48
C LEU A 49 -4.19 -1.89 9.93
N SER A 50 -2.96 -1.57 9.56
CA SER A 50 -1.80 -2.37 9.92
C SER A 50 -0.71 -1.51 10.53
N VAL A 51 -0.03 -2.05 11.52
CA VAL A 51 1.17 -1.46 12.12
C VAL A 51 2.27 -2.49 12.17
N GLY A 52 3.49 -2.06 11.97
CA GLY A 52 4.58 -3.01 11.91
C GLY A 52 5.96 -2.43 12.15
N ALA A 53 6.93 -3.33 12.14
CA ALA A 53 8.34 -3.03 12.08
C ALA A 53 8.86 -3.29 10.68
N ASN A 54 9.79 -2.44 10.24
CA ASN A 54 10.41 -2.60 8.93
C ASN A 54 11.94 -2.45 9.02
N TYR A 55 12.60 -2.96 8.00
CA TYR A 55 14.03 -2.83 7.78
C TYR A 55 14.24 -2.46 6.31
N ALA A 56 14.96 -1.35 6.10
CA ALA A 56 15.28 -0.84 4.77
C ALA A 56 16.78 -1.03 4.47
N ASP A 57 17.07 -1.44 3.24
CA ASP A 57 18.40 -1.52 2.64
C ASP A 57 18.36 -0.72 1.33
N CYS A 58 19.01 0.42 1.30
CA CYS A 58 18.97 1.34 0.18
C CYS A 58 20.38 1.66 -0.31
N TYR A 59 20.54 1.72 -1.64
CA TYR A 59 21.73 2.20 -2.31
C TYR A 59 21.31 3.27 -3.33
N ASP A 60 21.80 4.48 -3.15
CA ASP A 60 21.43 5.62 -3.99
C ASP A 60 22.63 6.45 -4.38
N VAL A 61 23.15 6.21 -5.59
CA VAL A 61 24.33 6.92 -6.13
C VAL A 61 24.07 8.40 -6.33
N GLY A 62 22.80 8.80 -6.55
CA GLY A 62 22.43 10.21 -6.69
C GLY A 62 22.58 11.01 -5.38
N THR A 63 22.49 10.35 -4.24
CA THR A 63 22.66 10.96 -2.92
C THR A 63 24.09 10.75 -2.42
N VAL A 64 24.48 9.52 -2.18
CA VAL A 64 25.83 9.12 -1.77
C VAL A 64 26.07 7.68 -2.22
N PRO A 65 27.24 7.33 -2.76
CA PRO A 65 27.54 6.00 -3.28
C PRO A 65 27.82 4.97 -2.17
N PHE A 66 27.08 5.05 -1.06
CA PHE A 66 27.13 4.11 0.05
C PHE A 66 25.81 3.39 0.23
N LYS A 67 25.86 2.26 0.90
CA LYS A 67 24.71 1.49 1.30
C LYS A 67 24.17 2.04 2.62
N TYR A 68 22.90 2.41 2.62
CA TYR A 68 22.19 2.81 3.83
C TYR A 68 21.36 1.63 4.32
N MET A 69 21.43 1.33 5.58
CA MET A 69 20.62 0.28 6.19
C MET A 69 20.02 0.79 7.47
N GLY A 70 18.77 0.42 7.73
CA GLY A 70 18.15 0.84 8.98
C GLY A 70 16.80 0.20 9.24
N GLY A 71 16.46 0.18 10.50
CA GLY A 71 15.16 -0.29 10.95
C GLY A 71 14.24 0.85 11.34
N GLY A 72 12.96 0.55 11.36
CA GLY A 72 11.94 1.52 11.72
C GLY A 72 10.57 0.91 11.93
N ASN A 73 9.57 1.73 11.76
CA ASN A 73 8.18 1.34 11.85
C ASN A 73 7.40 1.74 10.59
N ASN A 74 6.29 1.06 10.38
CA ASN A 74 5.38 1.38 9.29
C ASN A 74 3.93 1.33 9.75
N ILE A 75 3.10 2.07 9.03
CA ILE A 75 1.65 2.08 9.17
C ILE A 75 1.06 1.90 7.78
N ASP A 76 0.15 0.94 7.65
CA ASP A 76 -0.63 0.71 6.43
C ASP A 76 -2.10 0.99 6.71
N MET A 77 -2.77 1.63 5.76
CA MET A 77 -4.22 1.81 5.74
C MET A 77 -4.74 1.47 4.37
N GLY A 78 -5.81 0.69 4.31
CA GLY A 78 -6.43 0.31 3.06
C GLY A 78 -7.92 0.07 3.18
N VAL A 79 -8.59 0.00 2.06
CA VAL A 79 -9.99 -0.41 1.96
C VAL A 79 -10.07 -1.57 0.98
N ASP A 80 -10.57 -2.71 1.45
CA ASP A 80 -10.78 -3.88 0.62
C ASP A 80 -12.26 -3.98 0.24
N ILE A 81 -12.52 -4.04 -1.05
CA ILE A 81 -13.87 -4.12 -1.62
C ILE A 81 -13.94 -5.35 -2.51
N GLU A 82 -14.77 -6.33 -2.15
CA GLU A 82 -14.96 -7.54 -2.94
C GLU A 82 -16.37 -7.61 -3.50
N TRP A 83 -16.53 -7.73 -4.83
CA TRP A 83 -17.83 -7.94 -5.48
C TRP A 83 -17.74 -8.98 -6.59
N GLY A 84 -18.52 -10.03 -6.43
CA GLY A 84 -18.52 -11.14 -7.38
C GLY A 84 -17.13 -11.80 -7.47
N LYS A 85 -16.47 -11.61 -8.60
CA LYS A 85 -15.10 -12.09 -8.86
C LYS A 85 -14.07 -10.97 -8.87
N CYS A 86 -14.46 -9.76 -8.50
CA CYS A 86 -13.57 -8.59 -8.51
C CYS A 86 -13.17 -8.22 -7.09
N HIS A 87 -11.95 -7.74 -6.94
CA HIS A 87 -11.39 -7.18 -5.72
C HIS A 87 -10.68 -5.87 -6.06
N LEU A 88 -10.98 -4.82 -5.31
CA LEU A 88 -10.33 -3.51 -5.40
C LEU A 88 -9.75 -3.15 -4.03
N ARG A 89 -8.50 -2.74 -4.00
CA ARG A 89 -7.84 -2.31 -2.77
C ARG A 89 -7.01 -1.03 -2.98
N PRO A 90 -7.58 0.15 -2.76
CA PRO A 90 -6.78 1.34 -2.53
C PRO A 90 -6.11 1.26 -1.14
N ALA A 91 -4.84 1.63 -1.08
CA ALA A 91 -4.07 1.60 0.15
C ALA A 91 -3.02 2.71 0.20
N MET A 92 -2.66 3.11 1.41
CA MET A 92 -1.58 4.03 1.72
C MET A 92 -0.68 3.40 2.77
N ARG A 93 0.63 3.52 2.59
CA ARG A 93 1.65 3.05 3.53
C ARG A 93 2.63 4.15 3.85
N THR A 94 3.10 4.16 5.07
CA THR A 94 4.16 5.07 5.50
C THR A 94 5.24 4.28 6.21
N PHE A 95 6.49 4.58 5.90
CA PHE A 95 7.65 3.97 6.54
C PHE A 95 8.50 5.07 7.16
N ASN A 96 8.99 4.83 8.38
CA ASN A 96 9.92 5.72 9.06
C ASN A 96 11.12 4.91 9.50
N ASN A 97 12.26 5.15 8.88
CA ASN A 97 13.48 4.40 9.08
C ASN A 97 14.58 5.28 9.66
N THR A 98 15.29 4.77 10.67
CA THR A 98 16.54 5.35 11.11
C THR A 98 17.68 4.66 10.37
N LEU A 99 18.37 5.41 9.53
CA LEU A 99 19.45 4.91 8.68
C LEU A 99 20.78 4.96 9.42
N LYS A 100 21.68 4.05 9.05
CA LYS A 100 23.07 4.01 9.52
C LYS A 100 24.00 3.95 8.31
N ASN A 101 25.23 4.47 8.50
CA ASN A 101 26.32 4.47 7.53
C ASN A 101 26.00 5.17 6.19
N PRO A 102 25.80 6.48 6.16
CA PRO A 102 25.82 7.46 7.26
C PRO A 102 24.50 7.55 8.02
N ASP A 103 24.56 8.13 9.23
CA ASP A 103 23.38 8.32 10.07
C ASP A 103 22.41 9.30 9.43
N GLY A 104 21.13 8.92 9.41
CA GLY A 104 20.06 9.69 8.81
C GLY A 104 18.68 9.13 9.12
N VAL A 105 17.68 9.71 8.48
CA VAL A 105 16.30 9.27 8.54
C VAL A 105 15.75 9.14 7.12
N ALA A 106 15.06 8.06 6.82
CA ALA A 106 14.23 7.93 5.63
C ALA A 106 12.75 7.90 6.01
N GLN A 107 11.95 8.68 5.29
CA GLN A 107 10.50 8.70 5.39
C GLN A 107 9.93 8.37 4.02
N ASP A 108 9.29 7.23 3.91
CA ASP A 108 8.75 6.75 2.66
C ASP A 108 7.22 6.75 2.72
N PHE A 109 6.60 7.10 1.61
CA PHE A 109 5.16 7.11 1.41
C PHE A 109 4.84 6.31 0.17
N ASP A 110 3.90 5.39 0.29
CA ASP A 110 3.43 4.56 -0.80
C ASP A 110 1.92 4.70 -0.91
N LEU A 111 1.43 4.98 -2.11
CA LEU A 111 0.02 5.04 -2.46
C LEU A 111 -0.22 4.01 -3.55
N SER A 112 -1.10 3.06 -3.31
CA SER A 112 -1.39 2.01 -4.27
C SER A 112 -2.89 1.83 -4.50
N ALA A 113 -3.23 1.38 -5.71
CA ALA A 113 -4.56 0.92 -6.06
C ALA A 113 -4.43 -0.40 -6.82
N GLU A 114 -4.97 -1.46 -6.25
CA GLU A 114 -4.91 -2.81 -6.78
C GLU A 114 -6.30 -3.24 -7.26
N PHE A 115 -6.37 -3.75 -8.49
CA PHE A 115 -7.58 -4.38 -9.03
C PHE A 115 -7.27 -5.81 -9.45
N LEU A 116 -7.98 -6.76 -8.84
CA LEU A 116 -7.83 -8.19 -9.13
C LEU A 116 -9.14 -8.81 -9.59
N TYR A 117 -9.01 -9.78 -10.47
CA TYR A 117 -10.11 -10.64 -10.90
C TYR A 117 -9.80 -12.08 -10.53
N ARG A 118 -10.76 -12.77 -9.94
CA ARG A 118 -10.63 -14.18 -9.53
C ARG A 118 -10.73 -15.08 -10.76
N VAL A 119 -9.59 -15.62 -11.17
CA VAL A 119 -9.44 -16.42 -12.39
C VAL A 119 -9.69 -17.91 -12.17
N TYR A 120 -9.49 -18.38 -10.94
CA TYR A 120 -9.66 -19.80 -10.62
C TYR A 120 -10.16 -20.00 -9.19
N ASP A 121 -11.07 -20.94 -9.02
CA ASP A 121 -11.52 -21.48 -7.75
C ASP A 121 -11.38 -23.01 -7.78
N SER A 122 -10.81 -23.60 -6.74
CA SER A 122 -10.76 -25.06 -6.61
C SER A 122 -12.18 -25.64 -6.38
N LYS A 123 -12.36 -26.92 -6.72
CA LYS A 123 -13.64 -27.64 -6.50
C LYS A 123 -14.11 -27.61 -5.05
N SER A 124 -13.18 -27.55 -4.10
CA SER A 124 -13.47 -27.42 -2.66
C SER A 124 -13.74 -26.00 -2.22
N ASN A 125 -13.65 -25.02 -3.12
CA ASN A 125 -13.77 -23.58 -2.85
C ASN A 125 -12.85 -23.09 -1.72
N ARG A 126 -11.64 -23.65 -1.63
CA ARG A 126 -10.64 -23.31 -0.61
C ARG A 126 -9.42 -22.61 -1.19
N LEU A 127 -9.08 -22.90 -2.43
CA LEU A 127 -7.97 -22.30 -3.15
C LEU A 127 -8.52 -21.36 -4.21
N HIS A 128 -8.08 -20.12 -4.14
CA HIS A 128 -8.49 -19.04 -5.04
C HIS A 128 -7.25 -18.43 -5.67
N LEU A 129 -7.28 -18.29 -6.99
CA LEU A 129 -6.25 -17.56 -7.73
C LEU A 129 -6.85 -16.31 -8.33
N TRP A 130 -6.18 -15.19 -8.10
CA TRP A 130 -6.54 -13.89 -8.61
C TRP A 130 -5.42 -13.35 -9.49
N ALA A 131 -5.78 -12.62 -10.52
CA ALA A 131 -4.84 -11.92 -11.38
C ALA A 131 -5.37 -10.53 -11.72
N GLY A 132 -4.48 -9.59 -11.87
CA GLY A 132 -4.89 -8.22 -12.15
C GLY A 132 -3.71 -7.26 -12.27
N ALA A 133 -3.95 -6.03 -11.90
CA ALA A 133 -3.00 -4.95 -12.02
C ALA A 133 -2.94 -4.08 -10.78
N THR A 134 -1.79 -3.47 -10.56
CA THR A 134 -1.56 -2.48 -9.50
C THR A 134 -1.04 -1.20 -10.13
N LEU A 135 -1.60 -0.09 -9.68
CA LEU A 135 -1.03 1.24 -9.84
C LEU A 135 -0.40 1.65 -8.51
N ASP A 136 0.83 2.08 -8.53
CA ASP A 136 1.65 2.31 -7.35
C ASP A 136 2.43 3.61 -7.47
N GLY A 137 2.47 4.42 -6.42
CA GLY A 137 3.22 5.66 -6.30
C GLY A 137 4.04 5.66 -5.02
N PHE A 138 5.36 5.71 -5.15
CA PHE A 138 6.30 5.66 -4.04
C PHE A 138 7.11 6.95 -3.94
N ILE A 139 7.14 7.56 -2.77
CA ILE A 139 7.88 8.78 -2.46
C ILE A 139 8.89 8.44 -1.36
N ASP A 140 10.16 8.65 -1.64
CA ASP A 140 11.27 8.41 -0.73
C ASP A 140 11.93 9.74 -0.37
N VAL A 141 11.89 10.09 0.92
CA VAL A 141 12.48 11.30 1.48
C VAL A 141 13.58 10.91 2.46
N LYS A 142 14.83 11.14 2.09
CA LYS A 142 15.98 10.91 2.97
C LYS A 142 16.51 12.21 3.52
N ASN A 143 16.81 12.22 4.81
CA ASN A 143 17.52 13.32 5.47
C ASN A 143 18.77 12.77 6.15
N ILE A 144 19.95 13.21 5.65
CA ILE A 144 21.26 12.73 6.07
C ILE A 144 22.10 13.96 6.48
N PRO A 145 22.07 14.37 7.75
CA PRO A 145 22.67 15.63 8.21
C PRO A 145 24.16 15.76 7.91
N SER A 146 24.90 14.65 7.85
CA SER A 146 26.33 14.64 7.54
C SER A 146 26.67 15.16 6.13
N LEU A 147 25.68 15.19 5.22
CA LEU A 147 25.85 15.71 3.85
C LEU A 147 25.65 17.24 3.75
N GLN A 148 25.47 17.93 4.86
CA GLN A 148 25.31 19.39 4.93
C GLN A 148 24.26 19.95 3.95
N ASN A 149 24.68 20.71 2.93
CA ASN A 149 23.77 21.31 1.94
C ASN A 149 23.02 20.30 1.10
N ALA A 150 23.48 19.06 1.01
CA ALA A 150 22.85 17.96 0.30
C ALA A 150 22.13 16.99 1.25
N SER A 151 21.76 17.44 2.45
CA SER A 151 21.22 16.60 3.51
C SER A 151 19.85 15.98 3.18
N THR A 152 19.04 16.65 2.35
CA THR A 152 17.69 16.16 2.02
C THR A 152 17.60 15.77 0.56
N CYS A 153 17.17 14.54 0.31
CA CYS A 153 16.92 13.98 -1.01
C CYS A 153 15.46 13.54 -1.12
N LEU A 154 14.84 13.84 -2.25
CA LEU A 154 13.48 13.40 -2.59
C LEU A 154 13.51 12.61 -3.88
N SER A 155 12.97 11.40 -3.86
CA SER A 155 12.77 10.58 -5.05
C SER A 155 11.29 10.18 -5.18
N ILE A 156 10.75 10.26 -6.38
CA ILE A 156 9.35 9.95 -6.67
C ILE A 156 9.30 8.89 -7.75
N PHE A 157 8.55 7.84 -7.51
CA PHE A 157 8.35 6.74 -8.44
C PHE A 157 6.87 6.51 -8.66
N GLY A 158 6.49 6.21 -9.89
CA GLY A 158 5.15 5.76 -10.23
C GLY A 158 5.26 4.47 -11.04
N ASN A 159 4.49 3.44 -10.68
CA ASN A 159 4.55 2.14 -11.31
C ASN A 159 3.17 1.64 -11.70
N PHE A 160 3.09 1.00 -12.85
CA PHE A 160 1.98 0.14 -13.24
C PHE A 160 2.51 -1.29 -13.33
N GLY A 161 1.89 -2.23 -12.63
CA GLY A 161 2.36 -3.60 -12.50
C GLY A 161 1.28 -4.64 -12.74
N ALA A 162 1.72 -5.87 -13.00
CA ALA A 162 0.88 -7.05 -12.99
C ALA A 162 0.90 -7.70 -11.61
N THR A 163 -0.27 -8.08 -11.10
CA THR A 163 -0.41 -8.67 -9.77
C THR A 163 -1.10 -10.01 -9.84
N GLY A 164 -0.53 -10.98 -9.14
CA GLY A 164 -1.11 -12.28 -8.87
C GLY A 164 -1.30 -12.49 -7.36
N LEU A 165 -2.42 -13.07 -6.96
CA LEU A 165 -2.73 -13.40 -5.58
C LEU A 165 -3.21 -14.85 -5.50
N LEU A 166 -2.53 -15.64 -4.69
CA LEU A 166 -2.93 -17.00 -4.33
C LEU A 166 -3.45 -16.98 -2.89
N GLN A 167 -4.69 -17.42 -2.69
CA GLN A 167 -5.33 -17.45 -1.38
C GLN A 167 -5.78 -18.87 -1.07
N TYR A 168 -5.56 -19.31 0.17
CA TYR A 168 -6.05 -20.58 0.66
C TYR A 168 -6.80 -20.43 1.99
N ASP A 169 -8.02 -20.96 2.02
CA ASP A 169 -8.95 -20.88 3.13
C ASP A 169 -9.02 -22.20 3.91
N PHE A 170 -8.65 -22.17 5.18
CA PHE A 170 -8.71 -23.32 6.09
C PHE A 170 -10.07 -23.35 6.80
N ALA A 171 -10.79 -24.44 6.63
CA ALA A 171 -12.03 -24.72 7.35
C ALA A 171 -11.91 -26.05 8.11
N PHE A 172 -12.25 -26.06 9.40
CA PHE A 172 -12.22 -27.29 10.20
C PHE A 172 -13.28 -28.29 9.82
N ASN A 173 -14.38 -27.85 9.20
CA ASN A 173 -15.47 -28.74 8.80
C ASN A 173 -15.96 -28.37 7.42
N SER A 174 -16.09 -29.38 6.55
CA SER A 174 -16.55 -29.20 5.16
C SER A 174 -17.96 -28.61 5.02
N ALA A 175 -18.75 -28.63 6.09
CA ALA A 175 -20.10 -28.08 6.12
C ALA A 175 -20.17 -26.61 6.60
N LYS A 176 -19.07 -26.02 7.08
CA LYS A 176 -19.08 -24.64 7.54
C LYS A 176 -18.57 -23.69 6.48
N THR A 177 -19.40 -22.75 6.12
CA THR A 177 -19.18 -21.74 5.06
C THR A 177 -18.17 -20.66 5.40
N HIS A 178 -17.65 -20.60 6.64
CA HIS A 178 -16.68 -19.58 7.05
C HIS A 178 -15.33 -20.22 7.35
N PRO A 179 -14.26 -19.89 6.60
CA PRO A 179 -12.93 -20.27 6.96
C PRO A 179 -12.53 -19.57 8.27
N TRP A 180 -11.87 -20.28 9.17
CA TRP A 180 -11.36 -19.70 10.39
C TRP A 180 -10.00 -19.03 10.20
N LEU A 181 -9.24 -19.48 9.19
CA LEU A 181 -7.92 -19.02 8.86
C LEU A 181 -7.81 -18.92 7.34
N THR A 182 -7.24 -17.82 6.87
CA THR A 182 -6.89 -17.58 5.47
C THR A 182 -5.41 -17.30 5.38
N THR A 183 -4.71 -17.96 4.49
CA THR A 183 -3.35 -17.59 4.10
C THR A 183 -3.34 -17.13 2.67
N TYR A 184 -2.43 -16.19 2.36
CA TYR A 184 -2.27 -15.72 1.00
C TYR A 184 -0.81 -15.43 0.67
N PHE A 185 -0.50 -15.55 -0.60
CA PHE A 185 0.74 -15.09 -1.20
C PHE A 185 0.40 -14.18 -2.38
N LYS A 186 0.92 -12.96 -2.35
CA LYS A 186 0.75 -11.98 -3.42
C LYS A 186 2.10 -11.65 -4.03
N LEU A 187 2.11 -11.51 -5.35
CA LEU A 187 3.24 -11.10 -6.15
C LEU A 187 2.82 -9.96 -7.06
N ASN A 188 3.52 -8.84 -6.99
CA ASN A 188 3.37 -7.71 -7.91
C ASN A 188 4.69 -7.48 -8.65
N VAL A 189 4.62 -7.43 -9.96
CA VAL A 189 5.75 -7.16 -10.86
C VAL A 189 5.49 -5.85 -11.58
N PRO A 190 6.22 -4.77 -11.28
CA PRO A 190 6.16 -3.54 -12.05
C PRO A 190 6.53 -3.78 -13.51
N LEU A 191 5.66 -3.36 -14.42
CA LEU A 191 5.85 -3.52 -15.87
C LEU A 191 6.27 -2.22 -16.56
N TYR A 192 5.75 -1.10 -16.03
CA TYR A 192 6.01 0.23 -16.58
C TYR A 192 6.08 1.21 -15.43
N GLY A 193 7.07 2.12 -15.45
CA GLY A 193 7.22 3.08 -14.37
C GLY A 193 7.82 4.40 -14.82
N LEU A 194 7.60 5.39 -13.97
CA LEU A 194 8.20 6.71 -14.01
C LEU A 194 9.06 6.88 -12.77
N ALA A 195 10.25 7.42 -12.92
CA ALA A 195 11.11 7.81 -11.82
C ALA A 195 11.50 9.27 -11.98
N ASN A 196 11.26 10.07 -10.95
CA ASN A 196 11.75 11.42 -10.85
C ASN A 196 12.71 11.49 -9.67
N ARG A 197 14.00 11.66 -9.97
CA ARG A 197 15.07 11.68 -8.98
C ARG A 197 16.03 12.82 -9.30
N PRO A 198 16.45 13.61 -8.30
CA PRO A 198 17.50 14.61 -8.52
C PRO A 198 18.80 13.92 -8.92
N SER A 199 19.50 14.47 -9.90
CA SER A 199 20.81 13.96 -10.35
C SER A 199 21.91 14.12 -9.31
N PHE A 200 21.71 15.02 -8.33
CA PHE A 200 22.51 15.22 -7.14
C PHE A 200 21.59 15.61 -6.00
N ALA A 201 21.95 15.30 -4.76
CA ALA A 201 21.19 15.62 -3.55
C ALA A 201 21.10 17.14 -3.27
N TYR A 202 20.59 17.89 -4.23
CA TYR A 202 20.44 19.34 -4.15
C TYR A 202 18.98 19.74 -4.01
N LEU A 203 18.39 19.49 -2.86
CA LEU A 203 17.24 20.29 -2.42
C LEU A 203 17.67 21.52 -1.63
N GLY A 204 18.98 21.72 -1.44
CA GLY A 204 19.49 22.65 -0.43
C GLY A 204 19.98 24.01 -0.89
N ASN A 205 20.05 24.30 -2.17
CA ASN A 205 20.37 25.66 -2.60
C ASN A 205 19.53 26.00 -3.85
N PRO A 206 18.26 26.38 -3.67
CA PRO A 206 17.62 27.11 -4.75
C PRO A 206 18.49 28.35 -4.94
N THR A 207 19.25 28.42 -6.03
CA THR A 207 19.65 29.68 -6.56
C THR A 207 18.40 30.55 -6.50
N ILE A 208 18.53 31.68 -5.86
CA ILE A 208 17.49 32.59 -5.32
C ILE A 208 16.23 32.78 -6.19
N ASN A 209 16.12 32.15 -7.37
CA ASN A 209 15.05 32.29 -8.36
C ASN A 209 14.47 30.96 -8.89
N GLN A 210 14.84 29.81 -8.38
CA GLN A 210 14.19 28.55 -8.77
C GLN A 210 12.99 28.27 -7.87
N GLU A 211 11.80 28.23 -8.45
CA GLU A 211 10.61 27.80 -7.73
C GLU A 211 10.81 26.36 -7.22
N ILE A 212 10.30 26.06 -6.02
CA ILE A 212 10.38 24.72 -5.40
C ILE A 212 9.88 23.63 -6.35
N THR A 213 8.93 23.95 -7.21
CA THR A 213 8.42 23.08 -8.28
C THR A 213 9.48 22.71 -9.31
N GLU A 214 10.34 23.65 -9.74
CA GLU A 214 11.47 23.34 -10.63
C GLU A 214 12.54 22.49 -9.96
N ALA A 215 12.83 22.74 -8.69
CA ALA A 215 13.76 21.92 -7.91
C ALA A 215 13.23 20.49 -7.70
N LEU A 216 11.92 20.30 -7.52
CA LEU A 216 11.28 19.01 -7.31
C LEU A 216 11.04 18.23 -8.61
N PHE A 217 10.72 18.92 -9.70
CA PHE A 217 10.29 18.29 -10.97
C PHE A 217 11.23 18.58 -12.16
N GLY A 218 12.20 19.46 -12.00
CA GLY A 218 13.18 19.82 -13.04
C GLY A 218 14.30 18.78 -13.23
N SER A 219 14.38 17.75 -12.42
CA SER A 219 15.34 16.69 -12.57
C SER A 219 14.96 15.78 -13.73
N LYS A 220 15.85 15.65 -14.70
CA LYS A 220 15.61 15.08 -16.03
C LYS A 220 15.58 13.55 -16.10
N GLU A 221 15.42 12.85 -15.02
CA GLU A 221 15.34 11.40 -15.04
C GLU A 221 13.90 10.90 -15.07
N THR A 222 13.18 11.25 -16.14
CA THR A 222 11.87 10.65 -16.41
C THR A 222 12.07 9.38 -17.23
N PHE A 223 11.88 8.24 -16.62
CA PHE A 223 11.93 6.96 -17.30
C PHE A 223 10.52 6.48 -17.63
N GLY A 224 10.13 6.56 -18.88
CA GLY A 224 8.98 5.82 -19.39
C GLY A 224 9.41 4.42 -19.83
N LYS A 225 9.87 3.55 -18.90
CA LYS A 225 10.39 2.22 -19.23
C LYS A 225 10.11 1.24 -18.10
N PHE A 226 10.34 -0.04 -18.40
CA PHE A 226 10.35 -1.09 -17.40
C PHE A 226 11.29 -0.72 -16.25
N ILE A 227 10.71 -0.54 -15.04
CA ILE A 227 11.46 -0.36 -13.80
C ILE A 227 11.51 -1.74 -13.15
N PRO A 228 12.68 -2.38 -13.08
CA PRO A 228 12.79 -3.66 -12.40
C PRO A 228 12.41 -3.53 -10.93
N GLY A 229 11.48 -4.35 -10.50
CA GLY A 229 10.99 -4.38 -9.13
C GLY A 229 10.25 -5.67 -8.87
N LEU A 230 10.02 -5.93 -7.61
CA LEU A 230 9.27 -7.09 -7.15
C LEU A 230 8.69 -6.78 -5.78
N ASN A 231 7.38 -6.84 -5.65
CA ASN A 231 6.74 -6.71 -4.36
C ASN A 231 6.04 -8.03 -4.03
N THR A 232 6.31 -8.56 -2.85
CA THR A 232 5.72 -9.81 -2.38
C THR A 232 5.09 -9.62 -1.02
N ASP A 233 3.87 -10.16 -0.83
CA ASP A 233 3.21 -10.21 0.45
C ASP A 233 2.89 -11.66 0.79
N LEU A 234 3.26 -12.09 1.98
CA LEU A 234 2.82 -13.34 2.57
C LEU A 234 2.02 -13.03 3.83
N GLY A 235 0.76 -13.43 3.87
CA GLY A 235 -0.13 -13.10 4.96
C GLY A 235 -0.89 -14.29 5.50
N LEU A 236 -1.28 -14.15 6.77
CA LEU A 236 -2.09 -15.08 7.52
C LEU A 236 -3.18 -14.30 8.26
N TYR A 237 -4.45 -14.58 7.97
CA TYR A 237 -5.58 -13.95 8.63
C TYR A 237 -6.42 -14.93 9.43
N LEU A 238 -6.65 -14.61 10.68
CA LEU A 238 -7.66 -15.24 11.52
C LEU A 238 -9.01 -14.55 11.26
N ASN A 239 -9.98 -15.30 10.75
CA ASN A 239 -11.31 -14.78 10.44
C ASN A 239 -12.22 -14.92 11.67
N LEU A 240 -12.71 -13.80 12.15
CA LEU A 240 -13.58 -13.75 13.32
C LEU A 240 -15.05 -13.96 12.91
N ARG A 241 -15.89 -14.41 13.86
CA ARG A 241 -17.31 -14.70 13.60
C ARG A 241 -18.13 -13.47 13.20
N ASN A 242 -17.70 -12.29 13.59
CA ASN A 242 -18.33 -11.01 13.23
C ASN A 242 -17.92 -10.49 11.83
N GLY A 243 -17.09 -11.24 11.10
CA GLY A 243 -16.58 -10.87 9.79
C GLY A 243 -15.30 -10.02 9.81
N ASN A 244 -14.81 -9.61 10.97
CA ASN A 244 -13.51 -8.95 11.10
C ASN A 244 -12.38 -9.97 10.93
N ARG A 245 -11.17 -9.47 10.62
CA ARG A 245 -9.99 -10.30 10.47
C ARG A 245 -8.83 -9.72 11.27
N ILE A 246 -8.00 -10.57 11.85
CA ILE A 246 -6.73 -10.20 12.47
C ILE A 246 -5.64 -10.96 11.75
N GLY A 247 -4.59 -10.28 11.32
CA GLY A 247 -3.57 -10.89 10.48
C GLY A 247 -2.15 -10.54 10.84
N LEU A 248 -1.26 -11.40 10.39
CA LEU A 248 0.18 -11.15 10.34
C LEU A 248 0.59 -11.16 8.88
N THR A 249 1.32 -10.15 8.46
CA THR A 249 1.81 -10.03 7.08
C THR A 249 3.30 -9.78 7.09
N TYR A 250 4.03 -10.55 6.30
CA TYR A 250 5.39 -10.23 5.88
C TYR A 250 5.35 -9.70 4.47
N ARG A 251 6.04 -8.59 4.24
CA ARG A 251 6.16 -7.97 2.92
C ARG A 251 7.61 -7.71 2.59
N TRP A 252 7.94 -7.90 1.34
CA TRP A 252 9.21 -7.50 0.76
C TRP A 252 8.96 -6.69 -0.50
N ASP A 253 9.35 -5.43 -0.45
CA ASP A 253 9.28 -4.49 -1.56
C ASP A 253 10.69 -4.25 -2.08
N TYR A 254 10.91 -4.48 -3.37
CA TYR A 254 12.19 -4.23 -4.04
C TYR A 254 11.97 -3.39 -5.28
N LEU A 255 12.75 -2.32 -5.40
CA LEU A 255 12.74 -1.42 -6.56
C LEU A 255 14.17 -1.09 -6.94
N THR A 256 14.49 -1.18 -8.22
CA THR A 256 15.78 -0.77 -8.76
C THR A 256 15.59 0.08 -10.01
N THR A 257 16.39 1.11 -10.18
CA THR A 257 16.36 1.96 -11.37
C THR A 257 17.72 2.60 -11.61
N GLY A 258 17.90 3.22 -12.76
CA GLY A 258 19.12 3.91 -13.14
C GLY A 258 20.22 3.00 -13.69
N LYS A 259 21.25 3.64 -14.26
CA LYS A 259 22.37 2.94 -14.88
C LYS A 259 23.46 2.65 -13.82
N LYS A 260 23.97 1.42 -13.82
CA LYS A 260 25.07 1.01 -12.93
C LYS A 260 26.25 1.96 -13.07
N GLY A 261 26.73 2.50 -11.94
CA GLY A 261 27.89 3.39 -11.86
C GLY A 261 27.60 4.88 -12.04
N THR A 262 26.38 5.27 -12.44
CA THR A 262 26.06 6.70 -12.68
C THR A 262 24.87 7.18 -11.84
N TYR A 263 23.74 6.46 -11.90
CA TYR A 263 22.46 6.89 -11.29
C TYR A 263 21.70 5.72 -10.67
N ARG A 264 22.41 4.69 -10.23
CA ARG A 264 21.75 3.51 -9.67
C ARG A 264 21.05 3.84 -8.37
N TYR A 265 19.83 3.38 -8.27
CA TYR A 265 19.01 3.36 -7.07
C TYR A 265 18.52 1.92 -6.85
N ASP A 266 18.76 1.40 -5.68
CA ASP A 266 18.22 0.12 -5.22
C ASP A 266 17.59 0.39 -3.86
N ASN A 267 16.35 -0.05 -3.67
CA ASN A 267 15.67 0.03 -2.40
C ASN A 267 14.97 -1.31 -2.12
N ALA A 268 15.28 -1.90 -0.99
CA ALA A 268 14.65 -3.11 -0.50
C ALA A 268 14.09 -2.84 0.91
N ILE A 269 12.78 -3.02 1.08
CA ILE A 269 12.11 -2.84 2.36
C ILE A 269 11.48 -4.17 2.75
N HIS A 270 11.85 -4.66 3.93
CA HIS A 270 11.22 -5.80 4.59
C HIS A 270 10.31 -5.28 5.70
N SER A 271 9.07 -5.72 5.76
CA SER A 271 8.15 -5.33 6.83
C SER A 271 7.38 -6.50 7.40
N PHE A 272 7.17 -6.47 8.71
CA PHE A 272 6.33 -7.38 9.46
C PHE A 272 5.20 -6.59 10.10
N ASN A 273 3.98 -6.91 9.75
CA ASN A 273 2.81 -6.14 10.14
C ASN A 273 1.81 -6.99 10.90
N LEU A 274 1.21 -6.37 11.93
CA LEU A 274 -0.02 -6.81 12.55
C LEU A 274 -1.16 -6.03 11.92
N SER A 275 -2.12 -6.74 11.30
CA SER A 275 -3.23 -6.17 10.55
C SER A 275 -4.55 -6.41 11.24
N PHE A 276 -5.42 -5.40 11.20
CA PHE A 276 -6.80 -5.45 11.67
C PHE A 276 -7.71 -5.03 10.53
N MET A 277 -8.56 -5.94 10.06
CA MET A 277 -9.54 -5.64 9.03
C MET A 277 -10.92 -5.60 9.65
N PHE A 278 -11.54 -4.42 9.63
CA PHE A 278 -12.87 -4.18 10.17
C PHE A 278 -13.88 -4.24 9.04
N ARG A 279 -14.85 -5.14 9.16
CA ARG A 279 -15.97 -5.19 8.23
C ARG A 279 -16.92 -4.03 8.49
N ILE A 280 -17.20 -3.23 7.44
CA ILE A 280 -18.02 -2.00 7.55
C ILE A 280 -19.51 -2.31 7.29
N ASN A 281 -19.84 -3.38 6.53
CA ASN A 281 -21.21 -3.68 6.09
C ASN A 281 -21.55 -5.18 6.15
#